data_2c82e7593a38933f4a928ea69e10db8c
#
_entry.id   2c82e7593a38933f4a928ea69e10db8c
#
_cell.length_a   1.000
_cell.length_b   1.000
_cell.length_c   1.000
_cell.angle_alpha   90.00
_cell.angle_beta   90.00
_cell.angle_gamma   90.00
#
_symmetry.space_group_name_H-M   'P 1'
#
loop_
_entity.id
_entity.type
_entity.pdbx_description
1 polymer ?
#
loop_
_entity_poly.entity_id
_entity_poly.type
_entity_poly.pdbx_seq_one_letter_code
_entity_poly.pdbx_strand_id
1 'polypeptide(L)'
;LAQLRQQLGKKLELLEKGWRFLWVTDFPMFEHNDQGQWVAAHHPFTSPKPEHLELLQSDPGRVEARAYDLVLNGNEIAGGSIRIHQREVQAKVFAALGLSEEDFRAKFGFLLDAFRYGPPPHGGIAFGLDRL
;
A
#
# COMPACT_ATOMS: atom_id res chain seq x y z
N LEU A 1 6.76 3.42 17.89
CA LEU A 1 8.08 4.07 17.69
C LEU A 1 7.92 5.51 17.18
N ALA A 2 7.07 5.80 16.19
CA ALA A 2 6.89 7.16 15.64
C ALA A 2 6.48 8.20 16.69
N GLN A 3 5.50 7.90 17.51
CA GLN A 3 5.06 8.78 18.60
C GLN A 3 6.16 9.03 19.63
N LEU A 4 6.91 7.98 20.01
CA LEU A 4 8.03 8.11 20.95
C LEU A 4 9.11 9.03 20.38
N ARG A 5 9.46 8.88 19.10
CA ARG A 5 10.44 9.75 18.42
C ARG A 5 9.99 11.21 18.46
N GLN A 6 8.73 11.50 18.15
CA GLN A 6 8.20 12.86 18.19
C GLN A 6 8.19 13.45 19.59
N GLN A 7 7.80 12.67 20.61
CA GLN A 7 7.81 13.12 22.00
C GLN A 7 9.21 13.41 22.51
N LEU A 8 10.17 12.54 22.20
CA LEU A 8 11.58 12.76 22.57
C LEU A 8 12.16 13.97 21.85
N GLY A 9 11.88 14.15 20.56
CA GLY A 9 12.30 15.32 19.79
C GLY A 9 11.81 16.64 20.41
N LYS A 10 10.55 16.67 20.82
CA LYS A 10 9.97 17.84 21.54
C LYS A 10 10.61 18.04 22.91
N LYS A 11 10.70 16.97 23.71
CA LYS A 11 11.21 17.03 25.10
C LYS A 11 12.69 17.43 25.17
N LEU A 12 13.47 17.04 24.17
CA LEU A 12 14.90 17.33 24.10
C LEU A 12 15.24 18.56 23.25
N GLU A 13 14.21 19.30 22.80
CA GLU A 13 14.34 20.51 21.97
C GLU A 13 15.16 20.28 20.69
N LEU A 14 15.05 19.08 20.09
CA LEU A 14 15.77 18.69 18.87
C LEU A 14 15.02 19.06 17.58
N LEU A 15 13.87 19.73 17.69
CA LEU A 15 13.07 20.11 16.53
C LEU A 15 13.71 21.27 15.80
N GLU A 16 14.06 21.07 14.54
CA GLU A 16 14.54 22.13 13.66
C GLU A 16 13.35 22.97 13.12
N LYS A 17 13.60 24.25 12.84
CA LYS A 17 12.65 25.12 12.16
C LYS A 17 12.63 24.81 10.66
N GLY A 18 11.47 25.03 10.03
CA GLY A 18 11.29 24.90 8.58
C GLY A 18 10.52 23.64 8.18
N TRP A 19 10.38 23.47 6.88
CA TRP A 19 9.64 22.37 6.25
C TRP A 19 10.58 21.23 5.93
N ARG A 20 10.34 20.05 6.53
CA ARG A 20 11.13 18.83 6.34
C ARG A 20 10.24 17.74 5.78
N PHE A 21 10.43 17.45 4.49
CA PHE A 21 9.71 16.39 3.79
C PHE A 21 10.52 15.09 3.79
N LEU A 22 9.81 13.97 3.84
CA LEU A 22 10.37 12.65 3.58
C LEU A 22 9.31 11.72 2.95
N TRP A 23 9.77 10.75 2.20
CA TRP A 23 8.96 9.64 1.72
C TRP A 23 9.10 8.44 2.64
N VAL A 24 7.98 7.79 2.95
CA VAL A 24 7.96 6.45 3.53
C VAL A 24 7.59 5.50 2.41
N THR A 25 8.39 4.46 2.24
CA THR A 25 8.24 3.45 1.19
C THR A 25 8.41 2.05 1.77
N ASP A 26 8.34 1.03 0.92
CA ASP A 26 8.60 -0.36 1.29
C ASP A 26 7.65 -0.90 2.37
N PHE A 27 6.38 -0.53 2.23
CA PHE A 27 5.33 -1.04 3.10
C PHE A 27 5.09 -2.53 2.86
N PRO A 28 4.74 -3.31 3.90
CA PRO A 28 4.25 -4.67 3.70
C PRO A 28 2.98 -4.64 2.83
N MET A 29 2.86 -5.60 1.92
CA MET A 29 1.67 -5.70 1.06
C MET A 29 0.49 -6.32 1.78
N PHE A 30 0.77 -7.26 2.68
CA PHE A 30 -0.21 -8.02 3.42
C PHE A 30 0.06 -7.94 4.92
N GLU A 31 -1.01 -8.08 5.70
CA GLU A 31 -0.96 -8.21 7.15
C GLU A 31 -1.96 -9.28 7.61
N HIS A 32 -1.82 -9.75 8.84
CA HIS A 32 -2.79 -10.67 9.43
C HIS A 32 -3.89 -9.88 10.15
N ASN A 33 -5.14 -10.26 9.89
CA ASN A 33 -6.26 -9.82 10.72
C ASN A 33 -6.29 -10.59 12.06
N ASP A 34 -7.22 -10.24 12.92
CA ASP A 34 -7.39 -10.89 14.24
C ASP A 34 -7.69 -12.40 14.16
N GLN A 35 -8.10 -12.88 12.99
CA GLN A 35 -8.38 -14.29 12.72
C GLN A 35 -7.19 -15.02 12.09
N GLY A 36 -6.05 -14.34 11.93
CA GLY A 36 -4.84 -14.90 11.33
C GLY A 36 -4.91 -15.07 9.80
N GLN A 37 -5.89 -14.44 9.14
CA GLN A 37 -6.02 -14.47 7.69
C GLN A 37 -5.25 -13.31 7.05
N TRP A 38 -4.69 -13.54 5.88
CA TRP A 38 -4.06 -12.48 5.09
C TRP A 38 -5.09 -11.47 4.58
N VAL A 39 -4.83 -10.20 4.86
CA VAL A 39 -5.59 -9.06 4.32
C VAL A 39 -4.61 -8.08 3.68
N ALA A 40 -5.09 -7.28 2.73
CA ALA A 40 -4.27 -6.23 2.14
C ALA A 40 -4.01 -5.13 3.17
N ALA A 41 -2.74 -4.80 3.42
CA ALA A 41 -2.34 -3.76 4.38
C ALA A 41 -2.87 -2.37 3.98
N HIS A 42 -3.01 -2.11 2.68
CA HIS A 42 -3.52 -0.85 2.15
C HIS A 42 -4.74 -1.10 1.26
N HIS A 43 -4.48 -1.67 0.07
CA HIS A 43 -5.52 -1.84 -0.94
C HIS A 43 -5.20 -3.03 -1.86
N PRO A 44 -6.16 -3.91 -2.18
CA PRO A 44 -5.90 -5.13 -2.97
C PRO A 44 -5.50 -4.87 -4.43
N PHE A 45 -5.58 -3.63 -4.90
CA PHE A 45 -5.12 -3.21 -6.23
C PHE A 45 -3.74 -2.53 -6.21
N THR A 46 -3.10 -2.42 -5.05
CA THR A 46 -1.72 -1.94 -4.94
C THR A 46 -0.77 -2.94 -5.58
N SER A 47 0.16 -2.44 -6.39
CA SER A 47 1.15 -3.31 -7.04
C SER A 47 2.20 -3.79 -6.03
N PRO A 48 2.54 -5.08 -6.03
CA PRO A 48 3.75 -5.56 -5.35
C PRO A 48 5.00 -5.02 -6.05
N LYS A 49 6.13 -5.04 -5.37
CA LYS A 49 7.43 -4.84 -6.00
C LYS A 49 7.67 -5.92 -7.05
N PRO A 50 8.22 -5.60 -8.23
CA PRO A 50 8.44 -6.59 -9.29
C PRO A 50 9.29 -7.77 -8.86
N GLU A 51 10.30 -7.54 -8.04
CA GLU A 51 11.21 -8.56 -7.48
C GLU A 51 10.54 -9.49 -6.47
N HIS A 52 9.35 -9.14 -5.96
CA HIS A 52 8.60 -9.95 -5.00
C HIS A 52 7.42 -10.72 -5.61
N LEU A 53 7.28 -10.72 -6.94
CA LEU A 53 6.16 -11.40 -7.62
C LEU A 53 6.08 -12.90 -7.34
N GLU A 54 7.24 -13.57 -7.22
CA GLU A 54 7.30 -15.00 -6.91
C GLU A 54 6.96 -15.31 -5.45
N LEU A 55 7.14 -14.32 -4.55
CA LEU A 55 6.82 -14.45 -3.13
C LEU A 55 5.31 -14.43 -2.85
N LEU A 56 4.49 -13.92 -3.78
CA LEU A 56 3.03 -13.85 -3.63
C LEU A 56 2.39 -15.21 -3.29
N GLN A 57 2.97 -16.30 -3.80
CA GLN A 57 2.47 -17.66 -3.58
C GLN A 57 3.24 -18.40 -2.49
N SER A 58 4.53 -18.13 -2.34
CA SER A 58 5.41 -18.89 -1.44
C SER A 58 5.55 -18.29 -0.05
N ASP A 59 5.57 -16.95 0.05
CA ASP A 59 5.76 -16.24 1.32
C ASP A 59 5.14 -14.82 1.24
N PRO A 60 3.80 -14.71 1.30
CA PRO A 60 3.10 -13.43 1.21
C PRO A 60 3.55 -12.40 2.26
N GLY A 61 3.99 -12.86 3.43
CA GLY A 61 4.44 -11.99 4.52
C GLY A 61 5.70 -11.17 4.22
N ARG A 62 6.46 -11.56 3.19
CA ARG A 62 7.66 -10.84 2.75
C ARG A 62 7.44 -9.97 1.53
N VAL A 63 6.23 -9.93 1.01
CA VAL A 63 5.92 -9.11 -0.16
C VAL A 63 5.79 -7.65 0.25
N GLU A 64 6.59 -6.79 -0.35
CA GLU A 64 6.49 -5.35 -0.20
C GLU A 64 5.64 -4.73 -1.31
N ALA A 65 4.85 -3.75 -0.91
CA ALA A 65 3.99 -2.99 -1.80
C ALA A 65 4.73 -1.80 -2.42
N ARG A 66 4.31 -1.39 -3.60
CA ARG A 66 4.68 -0.11 -4.21
C ARG A 66 3.74 1.00 -3.72
N ALA A 67 3.58 1.07 -2.40
CA ALA A 67 2.88 2.14 -1.69
C ALA A 67 3.89 3.17 -1.18
N TYR A 68 3.44 4.39 -0.98
CA TYR A 68 4.26 5.49 -0.52
C TYR A 68 3.43 6.54 0.22
N ASP A 69 4.01 7.10 1.27
CA ASP A 69 3.45 8.23 2.00
C ASP A 69 4.42 9.40 1.97
N LEU A 70 3.88 10.61 1.78
CA LEU A 70 4.62 11.85 1.94
C LEU A 70 4.38 12.39 3.34
N VAL A 71 5.47 12.56 4.07
CA VAL A 71 5.47 13.04 5.45
C VAL A 71 6.08 14.43 5.51
N LEU A 72 5.43 15.35 6.19
CA LEU A 72 5.92 16.69 6.48
C LEU A 72 6.01 16.88 8.00
N ASN A 73 7.20 17.20 8.49
CA ASN A 73 7.45 17.45 9.91
C ASN A 73 6.88 16.37 10.85
N GLY A 74 6.94 15.10 10.41
CA GLY A 74 6.47 13.95 11.17
C GLY A 74 4.98 13.63 11.04
N ASN A 75 4.24 14.36 10.21
CA ASN A 75 2.83 14.09 9.89
C ASN A 75 2.71 13.63 8.43
N GLU A 76 1.97 12.56 8.21
CA GLU A 76 1.57 12.14 6.86
C GLU A 76 0.63 13.19 6.27
N ILE A 77 0.99 13.76 5.13
CA ILE A 77 0.19 14.76 4.43
C ILE A 77 -0.40 14.23 3.12
N ALA A 78 0.18 13.16 2.58
CA ALA A 78 -0.32 12.50 1.39
C ALA A 78 0.10 11.04 1.37
N GLY A 79 -0.70 10.20 0.74
CA GLY A 79 -0.38 8.79 0.52
C GLY A 79 -0.91 8.29 -0.82
N GLY A 80 -0.30 7.24 -1.32
CA GLY A 80 -0.65 6.66 -2.59
C GLY A 80 0.03 5.34 -2.91
N SER A 81 -0.20 4.86 -4.12
CA SER A 81 0.48 3.65 -4.60
C SER A 81 0.49 3.56 -6.12
N ILE A 82 1.43 2.77 -6.64
CA ILE A 82 1.35 2.25 -7.99
C ILE A 82 0.34 1.11 -7.99
N ARG A 83 -0.53 1.07 -8.99
CA ARG A 83 -1.62 0.10 -9.11
C ARG A 83 -1.22 -1.09 -9.98
N ILE A 84 -1.83 -2.22 -9.70
CA ILE A 84 -1.74 -3.38 -10.59
C ILE A 84 -2.50 -3.06 -11.88
N HIS A 85 -1.85 -3.30 -13.02
CA HIS A 85 -2.47 -3.16 -14.34
C HIS A 85 -2.44 -4.46 -15.15
N GLN A 86 -1.76 -5.49 -14.64
CA GLN A 86 -1.66 -6.81 -15.27
C GLN A 86 -2.61 -7.79 -14.57
N ARG A 87 -3.45 -8.47 -15.37
CA ARG A 87 -4.46 -9.40 -14.84
C ARG A 87 -3.86 -10.57 -14.08
N GLU A 88 -2.74 -11.10 -14.56
CA GLU A 88 -2.04 -12.23 -13.95
C GLU A 88 -1.52 -11.88 -12.56
N VAL A 89 -0.98 -10.67 -12.41
CA VAL A 89 -0.51 -10.18 -11.10
C VAL A 89 -1.69 -9.99 -10.15
N GLN A 90 -2.79 -9.41 -10.65
CA GLN A 90 -3.99 -9.21 -9.84
C GLN A 90 -4.58 -10.55 -9.37
N ALA A 91 -4.63 -11.56 -10.23
CA ALA A 91 -5.11 -12.88 -9.86
C ALA A 91 -4.24 -13.54 -8.76
N LYS A 92 -2.90 -13.41 -8.85
CA LYS A 92 -1.98 -13.89 -7.81
C LYS A 92 -2.22 -13.20 -6.47
N VAL A 93 -2.45 -11.88 -6.47
CA VAL A 93 -2.72 -11.11 -5.23
C VAL A 93 -4.03 -11.56 -4.60
N PHE A 94 -5.08 -11.80 -5.38
CA PHE A 94 -6.35 -12.30 -4.85
C PHE A 94 -6.25 -13.71 -4.28
N ALA A 95 -5.49 -14.58 -4.95
CA ALA A 95 -5.22 -15.91 -4.44
C ALA A 95 -4.47 -15.86 -3.10
N ALA A 96 -3.50 -14.95 -2.94
CA ALA A 96 -2.80 -14.74 -1.67
C ALA A 96 -3.72 -14.25 -0.55
N LEU A 97 -4.78 -13.49 -0.87
CA LEU A 97 -5.80 -13.03 0.07
C LEU A 97 -6.88 -14.08 0.36
N GLY A 98 -6.82 -15.26 -0.25
CA GLY A 98 -7.83 -16.30 -0.11
C GLY A 98 -9.20 -15.94 -0.70
N LEU A 99 -9.25 -14.95 -1.61
CA LEU A 99 -10.48 -14.53 -2.27
C LEU A 99 -10.74 -15.42 -3.49
N SER A 100 -11.93 -16.00 -3.56
CA SER A 100 -12.37 -16.73 -4.75
C SER A 100 -12.65 -15.74 -5.90
N GLU A 101 -12.58 -16.25 -7.14
CA GLU A 101 -12.93 -15.43 -8.32
C GLU A 101 -14.39 -14.94 -8.25
N GLU A 102 -15.27 -15.73 -7.64
CA GLU A 102 -16.69 -15.40 -7.47
C GLU A 102 -16.91 -14.26 -6.48
N ASP A 103 -16.27 -14.31 -5.30
CA ASP A 103 -16.31 -13.23 -4.29
C ASP A 103 -15.80 -11.92 -4.87
N PHE A 104 -14.78 -12.02 -5.68
CA PHE A 104 -14.14 -10.88 -6.26
C PHE A 104 -14.96 -10.27 -7.40
N ARG A 105 -15.56 -11.09 -8.25
CA ARG A 105 -16.46 -10.63 -9.30
C ARG A 105 -17.69 -9.94 -8.73
N ALA A 106 -18.23 -10.43 -7.61
CA ALA A 106 -19.37 -9.81 -6.96
C ALA A 106 -19.06 -8.37 -6.49
N LYS A 107 -17.82 -8.12 -6.01
CA LYS A 107 -17.42 -6.81 -5.47
C LYS A 107 -16.82 -5.87 -6.52
N PHE A 108 -16.03 -6.40 -7.45
CA PHE A 108 -15.15 -5.63 -8.34
C PHE A 108 -15.22 -6.08 -9.82
N GLY A 109 -16.27 -6.81 -10.20
CA GLY A 109 -16.41 -7.36 -11.55
C GLY A 109 -16.24 -6.31 -12.63
N PHE A 110 -16.81 -5.12 -12.45
CA PHE A 110 -16.70 -3.99 -13.38
C PHE A 110 -15.24 -3.57 -13.64
N LEU A 111 -14.39 -3.61 -12.61
CA LEU A 111 -12.97 -3.24 -12.71
C LEU A 111 -12.17 -4.33 -13.45
N LEU A 112 -12.46 -5.61 -13.15
CA LEU A 112 -11.84 -6.73 -13.85
C LEU A 112 -12.22 -6.75 -15.34
N ASP A 113 -13.45 -6.39 -15.66
CA ASP A 113 -13.90 -6.28 -17.03
C ASP A 113 -13.23 -5.11 -17.76
N ALA A 114 -13.06 -3.97 -17.07
CA ALA A 114 -12.29 -2.85 -17.61
C ALA A 114 -10.81 -3.24 -17.88
N PHE A 115 -10.21 -4.08 -17.05
CA PHE A 115 -8.84 -4.57 -17.26
C PHE A 115 -8.67 -5.43 -18.51
N ARG A 116 -9.77 -5.97 -19.08
CA ARG A 116 -9.72 -6.70 -20.36
C ARG A 116 -9.32 -5.81 -21.54
N TYR A 117 -9.52 -4.50 -21.42
CA TYR A 117 -9.17 -3.52 -22.45
C TYR A 117 -7.73 -3.01 -22.35
N GLY A 118 -6.92 -3.56 -21.42
CA GLY A 118 -5.51 -3.22 -21.27
C GLY A 118 -5.29 -1.86 -20.60
N PRO A 119 -5.48 -1.75 -19.27
CA PRO A 119 -5.20 -0.51 -18.57
C PRO A 119 -3.71 -0.17 -18.66
N PRO A 120 -3.34 1.11 -18.81
CA PRO A 120 -1.95 1.53 -18.76
C PRO A 120 -1.38 1.34 -17.35
N PRO A 121 -0.04 1.30 -17.19
CA PRO A 121 0.58 1.50 -15.89
C PRO A 121 0.08 2.82 -15.29
N HIS A 122 -0.41 2.76 -14.06
CA HIS A 122 -0.99 3.91 -13.38
C HIS A 122 -0.74 3.87 -11.88
N GLY A 123 -0.91 4.98 -11.25
CA GLY A 123 -0.81 5.18 -9.83
C GLY A 123 -1.44 6.52 -9.45
N GLY A 124 -1.34 6.88 -8.18
CA GLY A 124 -1.89 8.14 -7.72
C GLY A 124 -1.44 8.48 -6.31
N ILE A 125 -1.66 9.73 -5.95
CA ILE A 125 -1.43 10.26 -4.61
C ILE A 125 -2.61 11.12 -4.20
N ALA A 126 -3.05 10.97 -2.95
CA ALA A 126 -4.10 11.79 -2.36
C ALA A 126 -3.52 12.65 -1.23
N PHE A 127 -3.83 13.92 -1.24
CA PHE A 127 -3.41 14.88 -0.21
C PHE A 127 -4.53 15.10 0.79
N GLY A 128 -4.21 15.09 2.10
CA GLY A 128 -5.10 15.55 3.15
C GLY A 128 -5.04 17.08 3.24
N LEU A 129 -6.00 17.78 2.62
CA LEU A 129 -6.00 19.25 2.61
C LEU A 129 -6.09 19.86 4.01
N ASP A 130 -6.64 19.14 4.96
CA ASP A 130 -6.72 19.50 6.37
C ASP A 130 -5.39 19.36 7.12
N ARG A 131 -4.39 18.72 6.50
CA ARG A 131 -3.05 18.48 7.07
C ARG A 131 -1.97 19.38 6.46
N LEU A 132 -2.31 20.13 5.41
CA LEU A 132 -1.44 21.09 4.75
C LEU A 132 -1.54 22.46 5.41
#